data_b7a6f446363864a442309060caa843c5
#
_entry.id   b7a6f446363864a442309060caa843c5
#
_cell.length_a   1.000
_cell.length_b   1.000
_cell.length_c   1.000
_cell.angle_alpha   90.00
_cell.angle_beta   90.00
_cell.angle_gamma   90.00
#
_symmetry.space_group_name_H-M   'P 1'
#
loop_
_entity.id
_entity.type
_entity.pdbx_description
1 polymer ?
#
loop_
_entity_poly.entity_id
_entity_poly.type
_entity_poly.pdbx_seq_one_letter_code
_entity_poly.pdbx_strand_id
1 'polypeptide(L)'
;KRYIIIRFSQEYDNALEVIKNNKFLKHIVVFDPSVDLKGESRAMYFEDFMRLGDDESLQKTVKARTKAATEDDLAIIMYTSGTTGESKGVMLPHSCLLEAMRIHDQRLVSIKRSDTSMAFLPLTHIFERAWTYFCLWQDVKVYLNQRPSDIQNTLKEVRPTLLCAVPRFWEKIAAGVQLKIDTFSPFMKAMVTWALAVGEEYNIGYRKD
;
A
#
# COMPACT_ATOMS: atom_id res chain seq x y z
N LYS A 1 -6.78 -12.95 -20.81
CA LYS A 1 -6.44 -14.05 -19.90
C LYS A 1 -6.61 -13.57 -18.46
N ARG A 2 -7.07 -14.45 -17.55
CA ARG A 2 -7.27 -14.12 -16.12
C ARG A 2 -6.30 -14.95 -15.30
N TYR A 3 -5.63 -14.30 -14.36
CA TYR A 3 -4.59 -14.88 -13.51
C TYR A 3 -4.96 -14.70 -12.04
N ILE A 4 -4.62 -15.68 -11.19
CA ILE A 4 -4.46 -15.48 -9.74
C ILE A 4 -2.96 -15.37 -9.50
N ILE A 5 -2.55 -14.36 -8.73
CA ILE A 5 -1.17 -14.18 -8.28
C ILE A 5 -1.16 -14.40 -6.79
N ILE A 6 -0.30 -15.32 -6.32
CA ILE A 6 -0.21 -15.72 -4.92
C ILE A 6 1.24 -15.69 -4.44
N ARG A 7 1.42 -15.64 -3.13
CA ARG A 7 2.75 -15.59 -2.54
C ARG A 7 3.12 -16.88 -1.81
N PHE A 8 2.22 -17.44 -1.01
CA PHE A 8 2.53 -18.53 -0.08
C PHE A 8 1.79 -19.83 -0.40
N SER A 9 2.28 -20.95 0.15
CA SER A 9 1.72 -22.29 -0.07
C SER A 9 0.25 -22.43 0.32
N GLN A 10 -0.16 -21.84 1.44
CA GLN A 10 -1.56 -21.90 1.90
C GLN A 10 -2.52 -21.23 0.89
N GLU A 11 -2.10 -20.12 0.28
CA GLU A 11 -2.87 -19.44 -0.76
C GLU A 11 -2.92 -20.29 -2.03
N TYR A 12 -1.88 -21.08 -2.29
CA TYR A 12 -1.81 -21.96 -3.45
C TYR A 12 -2.84 -23.08 -3.39
N ASP A 13 -3.04 -23.71 -2.24
CA ASP A 13 -4.04 -24.74 -2.07
C ASP A 13 -5.47 -24.20 -2.32
N ASN A 14 -5.77 -23.02 -1.81
CA ASN A 14 -7.02 -22.32 -2.08
C ASN A 14 -7.18 -22.00 -3.57
N ALA A 15 -6.10 -21.56 -4.24
CA ALA A 15 -6.12 -21.25 -5.66
C ALA A 15 -6.32 -22.49 -6.52
N LEU A 16 -5.78 -23.65 -6.13
CA LEU A 16 -6.02 -24.92 -6.79
C LEU A 16 -7.49 -25.33 -6.74
N GLU A 17 -8.17 -25.12 -5.62
CA GLU A 17 -9.59 -25.39 -5.49
C GLU A 17 -10.41 -24.46 -6.38
N VAL A 18 -10.11 -23.17 -6.36
CA VAL A 18 -10.78 -22.16 -7.18
C VAL A 18 -10.60 -22.45 -8.67
N ILE A 19 -9.40 -22.80 -9.13
CA ILE A 19 -9.13 -23.00 -10.56
C ILE A 19 -9.84 -24.23 -11.12
N LYS A 20 -10.08 -25.27 -10.32
CA LYS A 20 -10.85 -26.46 -10.72
C LYS A 20 -12.29 -26.10 -11.08
N ASN A 21 -12.88 -25.18 -10.35
CA ASN A 21 -14.30 -24.83 -10.44
C ASN A 21 -14.56 -23.55 -11.26
N ASN A 22 -13.52 -22.85 -11.70
CA ASN A 22 -13.65 -21.56 -12.37
C ASN A 22 -13.12 -21.60 -13.81
N LYS A 23 -14.04 -21.59 -14.79
CA LYS A 23 -13.71 -21.62 -16.23
C LYS A 23 -13.01 -20.35 -16.75
N PHE A 24 -13.11 -19.25 -16.02
CA PHE A 24 -12.54 -17.97 -16.45
C PHE A 24 -11.09 -17.82 -16.03
N LEU A 25 -10.67 -18.50 -14.97
CA LEU A 25 -9.31 -18.48 -14.48
C LEU A 25 -8.43 -19.38 -15.34
N LYS A 26 -7.33 -18.85 -15.86
CA LYS A 26 -6.46 -19.55 -16.81
C LYS A 26 -5.14 -19.98 -16.20
N HIS A 27 -4.59 -19.17 -15.30
CA HIS A 27 -3.29 -19.47 -14.72
C HIS A 27 -3.23 -19.06 -13.24
N ILE A 28 -2.39 -19.77 -12.50
CA ILE A 28 -1.94 -19.39 -11.15
C ILE A 28 -0.46 -19.00 -11.29
N VAL A 29 -0.09 -17.82 -10.80
CA VAL A 29 1.29 -17.34 -10.78
C VAL A 29 1.77 -17.28 -9.35
N VAL A 30 2.86 -17.96 -9.04
CA VAL A 30 3.40 -18.13 -7.68
C VAL A 30 4.69 -17.34 -7.54
N PHE A 31 4.77 -16.45 -6.54
CA PHE A 31 5.97 -15.65 -6.29
C PHE A 31 7.07 -16.44 -5.58
N ASP A 32 6.70 -17.27 -4.62
CA ASP A 32 7.67 -18.02 -3.81
C ASP A 32 8.06 -19.30 -4.54
N PRO A 33 9.34 -19.44 -4.99
CA PRO A 33 9.79 -20.61 -5.72
C PRO A 33 9.87 -21.87 -4.85
N SER A 34 9.74 -21.76 -3.53
CA SER A 34 9.71 -22.90 -2.62
C SER A 34 8.36 -23.63 -2.58
N VAL A 35 7.31 -23.02 -3.14
CA VAL A 35 5.98 -23.61 -3.20
C VAL A 35 5.96 -24.73 -4.25
N ASP A 36 5.62 -25.95 -3.84
CA ASP A 36 5.42 -27.05 -4.77
C ASP A 36 4.15 -26.82 -5.61
N LEU A 37 4.30 -26.77 -6.93
CA LEU A 37 3.19 -26.58 -7.86
C LEU A 37 2.32 -27.84 -8.06
N LYS A 38 2.65 -28.94 -7.41
CA LYS A 38 1.88 -30.20 -7.40
C LYS A 38 1.51 -30.71 -8.82
N GLY A 39 2.31 -30.38 -9.81
CA GLY A 39 2.11 -30.78 -11.21
C GLY A 39 0.91 -30.10 -11.90
N GLU A 40 0.34 -29.03 -11.35
CA GLU A 40 -0.76 -28.29 -12.02
C GLU A 40 -0.23 -27.54 -13.26
N SER A 41 -0.66 -27.97 -14.44
CA SER A 41 -0.21 -27.42 -15.73
C SER A 41 -0.55 -25.95 -15.97
N ARG A 42 -1.49 -25.40 -15.22
CA ARG A 42 -1.90 -23.98 -15.29
C ARG A 42 -1.18 -23.12 -14.25
N ALA A 43 -0.32 -23.72 -13.41
CA ALA A 43 0.49 -23.01 -12.46
C ALA A 43 1.90 -22.77 -13.02
N MET A 44 2.48 -21.62 -12.68
CA MET A 44 3.85 -21.26 -13.05
C MET A 44 4.44 -20.34 -12.00
N TYR A 45 5.77 -20.30 -11.90
CA TYR A 45 6.45 -19.32 -11.08
C TYR A 45 6.46 -17.94 -11.73
N PHE A 46 6.61 -16.90 -10.92
CA PHE A 46 6.59 -15.52 -11.39
C PHE A 46 7.67 -15.22 -12.43
N GLU A 47 8.85 -15.83 -12.30
CA GLU A 47 9.93 -15.68 -13.28
C GLU A 47 9.55 -16.24 -14.66
N ASP A 48 8.91 -17.41 -14.71
CA ASP A 48 8.43 -17.98 -15.98
C ASP A 48 7.30 -17.13 -16.57
N PHE A 49 6.42 -16.58 -15.70
CA PHE A 49 5.41 -15.64 -16.14
C PHE A 49 6.01 -14.38 -16.76
N MET A 50 7.09 -13.85 -16.18
CA MET A 50 7.80 -12.68 -16.74
C MET A 50 8.41 -13.00 -18.10
N ARG A 51 9.01 -14.19 -18.28
CA ARG A 51 9.55 -14.61 -19.58
C ARG A 51 8.52 -14.67 -20.71
N LEU A 52 7.25 -14.91 -20.38
CA LEU A 52 6.17 -14.84 -21.39
C LEU A 52 5.97 -13.42 -21.96
N GLY A 53 6.48 -12.40 -21.28
CA GLY A 53 6.44 -11.01 -21.73
C GLY A 53 7.67 -10.55 -22.51
N ASP A 54 8.74 -11.38 -22.61
CA ASP A 54 9.96 -11.08 -23.34
C ASP A 54 9.80 -11.25 -24.87
N ASP A 55 8.67 -10.76 -25.38
CA ASP A 55 8.33 -10.79 -26.81
C ASP A 55 8.06 -9.37 -27.29
N GLU A 56 9.02 -8.83 -28.06
CA GLU A 56 8.93 -7.48 -28.63
C GLU A 56 7.66 -7.28 -29.48
N SER A 57 7.13 -8.34 -30.08
CA SER A 57 5.89 -8.27 -30.86
C SER A 57 4.69 -7.82 -30.03
N LEU A 58 4.72 -8.06 -28.71
CA LEU A 58 3.67 -7.65 -27.77
C LEU A 58 3.64 -6.15 -27.51
N GLN A 59 4.74 -5.43 -27.74
CA GLN A 59 4.86 -3.99 -27.48
C GLN A 59 3.81 -3.16 -28.26
N LYS A 60 3.55 -3.53 -29.50
CA LYS A 60 2.50 -2.89 -30.30
C LYS A 60 1.12 -3.07 -29.68
N THR A 61 0.83 -4.26 -29.18
CA THR A 61 -0.44 -4.59 -28.51
C THR A 61 -0.57 -3.85 -27.18
N VAL A 62 0.51 -3.77 -26.38
CA VAL A 62 0.53 -3.01 -25.13
C VAL A 62 0.23 -1.54 -25.38
N LYS A 63 0.95 -0.92 -26.31
CA LYS A 63 0.75 0.50 -26.69
C LYS A 63 -0.69 0.77 -27.17
N ALA A 64 -1.25 -0.13 -27.99
CA ALA A 64 -2.62 0.01 -28.46
C ALA A 64 -3.64 -0.08 -27.31
N ARG A 65 -3.46 -1.01 -26.38
CA ARG A 65 -4.32 -1.14 -25.19
C ARG A 65 -4.22 0.06 -24.26
N THR A 66 -3.00 0.56 -24.02
CA THR A 66 -2.78 1.76 -23.20
C THR A 66 -3.50 2.97 -23.81
N LYS A 67 -3.41 3.13 -25.15
CA LYS A 67 -4.08 4.23 -25.85
C LYS A 67 -5.62 4.10 -25.84
N ALA A 68 -6.14 2.88 -25.84
CA ALA A 68 -7.59 2.61 -25.83
C ALA A 68 -8.22 2.69 -24.45
N ALA A 69 -7.42 2.71 -23.38
CA ALA A 69 -7.93 2.81 -22.02
C ALA A 69 -8.56 4.20 -21.77
N THR A 70 -9.67 4.21 -21.07
CA THR A 70 -10.45 5.40 -20.74
C THR A 70 -10.56 5.58 -19.22
N GLU A 71 -10.94 6.76 -18.78
CA GLU A 71 -11.16 7.04 -17.34
C GLU A 71 -12.34 6.22 -16.78
N ASP A 72 -13.28 5.79 -17.60
CA ASP A 72 -14.45 4.99 -17.20
C ASP A 72 -14.15 3.49 -17.10
N ASP A 73 -13.00 3.04 -17.61
CA ASP A 73 -12.62 1.64 -17.49
C ASP A 73 -12.40 1.25 -16.03
N LEU A 74 -12.80 0.02 -15.68
CA LEU A 74 -12.62 -0.54 -14.34
C LEU A 74 -11.14 -0.71 -14.04
N ALA A 75 -10.63 0.05 -13.07
CA ALA A 75 -9.25 -0.04 -12.62
C ALA A 75 -9.05 -1.12 -11.55
N ILE A 76 -9.93 -1.14 -10.53
CA ILE A 76 -9.76 -1.99 -9.34
C ILE A 76 -11.11 -2.48 -8.84
N ILE A 77 -11.15 -3.72 -8.33
CA ILE A 77 -12.23 -4.21 -7.47
C ILE A 77 -11.63 -4.43 -6.09
N MET A 78 -12.18 -3.74 -5.08
CA MET A 78 -11.73 -3.88 -3.70
C MET A 78 -12.83 -4.54 -2.87
N TYR A 79 -12.49 -5.63 -2.20
CA TYR A 79 -13.44 -6.33 -1.34
C TYR A 79 -13.45 -5.75 0.06
N THR A 80 -14.65 -5.50 0.58
CA THR A 80 -14.88 -5.08 1.97
C THR A 80 -15.65 -6.17 2.71
N SER A 81 -15.38 -6.33 4.01
CA SER A 81 -16.20 -7.17 4.87
C SER A 81 -17.60 -6.54 4.98
N GLY A 82 -18.58 -7.16 4.33
CA GLY A 82 -19.97 -6.70 4.40
C GLY A 82 -20.55 -6.88 5.79
N THR A 83 -21.45 -5.99 6.20
CA THR A 83 -22.22 -6.09 7.46
C THR A 83 -23.10 -7.36 7.52
N THR A 84 -23.37 -7.98 6.38
CA THR A 84 -24.18 -9.21 6.22
C THR A 84 -23.33 -10.47 6.19
N GLY A 85 -22.01 -10.39 6.45
CA GLY A 85 -21.07 -11.54 6.42
C GLY A 85 -20.50 -11.87 5.06
N GLU A 86 -21.13 -11.50 3.96
CA GLU A 86 -20.57 -11.67 2.62
C GLU A 86 -19.71 -10.49 2.18
N SER A 87 -18.53 -10.77 1.64
CA SER A 87 -17.64 -9.75 1.10
C SER A 87 -18.22 -9.08 -0.14
N LYS A 88 -18.26 -7.76 -0.16
CA LYS A 88 -18.75 -6.96 -1.30
C LYS A 88 -17.59 -6.38 -2.08
N GLY A 89 -17.62 -6.56 -3.41
CA GLY A 89 -16.62 -6.01 -4.32
C GLY A 89 -16.99 -4.59 -4.76
N VAL A 90 -16.27 -3.59 -4.26
CA VAL A 90 -16.41 -2.20 -4.69
C VAL A 90 -15.64 -2.00 -5.98
N MET A 91 -16.33 -1.62 -7.06
CA MET A 91 -15.74 -1.36 -8.36
C MET A 91 -15.29 0.10 -8.45
N LEU A 92 -14.01 0.32 -8.70
CA LEU A 92 -13.40 1.65 -8.84
C LEU A 92 -12.89 1.82 -10.28
N PRO A 93 -13.48 2.71 -11.09
CA PRO A 93 -12.93 3.09 -12.39
C PRO A 93 -11.65 3.93 -12.22
N HIS A 94 -10.91 4.12 -13.30
CA HIS A 94 -9.72 4.98 -13.31
C HIS A 94 -10.04 6.42 -12.88
N SER A 95 -11.21 6.94 -13.26
CA SER A 95 -11.67 8.29 -12.88
C SER A 95 -11.67 8.52 -11.36
N CYS A 96 -12.07 7.53 -10.56
CA CYS A 96 -12.03 7.65 -9.10
C CYS A 96 -10.62 7.87 -8.56
N LEU A 97 -9.63 7.18 -9.12
CA LEU A 97 -8.23 7.32 -8.72
C LEU A 97 -7.65 8.64 -9.19
N LEU A 98 -7.93 9.03 -10.43
CA LEU A 98 -7.46 10.30 -11.00
C LEU A 98 -8.04 11.50 -10.23
N GLU A 99 -9.32 11.45 -9.87
CA GLU A 99 -9.93 12.51 -9.08
C GLU A 99 -9.32 12.60 -7.68
N ALA A 100 -9.05 11.46 -7.05
CA ALA A 100 -8.31 11.45 -5.79
C ALA A 100 -6.92 12.11 -5.93
N MET A 101 -6.19 11.84 -7.02
CA MET A 101 -4.89 12.50 -7.29
C MET A 101 -5.05 14.01 -7.46
N ARG A 102 -6.06 14.48 -8.22
CA ARG A 102 -6.35 15.91 -8.43
C ARG A 102 -6.68 16.63 -7.11
N ILE A 103 -7.50 16.00 -6.26
CA ILE A 103 -7.86 16.56 -4.94
C ILE A 103 -6.62 16.67 -4.03
N HIS A 104 -5.79 15.63 -3.99
CA HIS A 104 -4.55 15.66 -3.20
C HIS A 104 -3.59 16.72 -3.70
N ASP A 105 -3.45 16.87 -5.02
CA ASP A 105 -2.58 17.88 -5.65
C ASP A 105 -2.99 19.31 -5.24
N GLN A 106 -4.29 19.59 -5.19
CA GLN A 106 -4.81 20.88 -4.75
C GLN A 106 -4.64 21.15 -3.26
N ARG A 107 -4.60 20.12 -2.43
CA ARG A 107 -4.56 20.23 -0.96
C ARG A 107 -3.17 20.12 -0.38
N LEU A 108 -2.30 19.37 -1.01
CA LEU A 108 -0.95 19.06 -0.53
C LEU A 108 0.12 19.74 -1.39
N VAL A 109 -0.03 21.05 -1.57
CA VAL A 109 0.80 21.88 -2.47
C VAL A 109 2.27 22.00 -2.03
N SER A 110 2.62 21.58 -0.82
CA SER A 110 4.00 21.65 -0.30
C SER A 110 4.86 20.43 -0.64
N ILE A 111 4.25 19.38 -1.23
CA ILE A 111 4.96 18.14 -1.58
C ILE A 111 5.91 18.40 -2.75
N LYS A 112 7.11 17.88 -2.63
CA LYS A 112 8.18 18.06 -3.61
C LYS A 112 8.68 16.70 -4.12
N ARG A 113 9.21 16.69 -5.32
CA ARG A 113 9.88 15.53 -5.92
C ARG A 113 11.04 14.97 -5.09
N SER A 114 11.68 15.83 -4.28
CA SER A 114 12.74 15.43 -3.35
C SER A 114 12.24 14.75 -2.08
N ASP A 115 10.93 14.77 -1.83
CA ASP A 115 10.36 14.12 -0.67
C ASP A 115 10.44 12.59 -0.80
N THR A 116 10.32 11.93 0.33
CA THR A 116 10.32 10.49 0.45
C THR A 116 9.15 10.03 1.31
N SER A 117 8.51 8.95 0.96
CA SER A 117 7.44 8.35 1.73
C SER A 117 7.70 6.88 2.01
N MET A 118 7.01 6.32 2.99
CA MET A 118 7.07 4.91 3.33
C MET A 118 5.66 4.31 3.31
N ALA A 119 5.47 3.29 2.47
CA ALA A 119 4.25 2.50 2.41
C ALA A 119 4.38 1.30 3.37
N PHE A 120 3.50 1.21 4.36
CA PHE A 120 3.54 0.17 5.39
C PHE A 120 2.15 -0.35 5.79
N LEU A 121 1.09 0.32 5.38
CA LEU A 121 -0.26 -0.20 5.53
C LEU A 121 -0.59 -1.15 4.37
N PRO A 122 -1.56 -2.05 4.51
CA PRO A 122 -1.92 -2.97 3.45
C PRO A 122 -2.44 -2.26 2.19
N LEU A 123 -1.82 -2.52 1.04
CA LEU A 123 -2.29 -2.02 -0.27
C LEU A 123 -3.67 -2.57 -0.68
N THR A 124 -4.20 -3.53 0.06
CA THR A 124 -5.57 -4.03 -0.08
C THR A 124 -6.62 -3.00 0.38
N HIS A 125 -6.22 -1.99 1.15
CA HIS A 125 -7.07 -0.88 1.56
C HIS A 125 -6.84 0.33 0.66
N ILE A 126 -7.94 1.02 0.33
CA ILE A 126 -7.92 2.19 -0.58
C ILE A 126 -7.02 3.31 -0.05
N PHE A 127 -6.95 3.50 1.26
CA PHE A 127 -6.21 4.59 1.90
C PHE A 127 -4.71 4.55 1.56
N GLU A 128 -4.02 3.42 1.81
CA GLU A 128 -2.61 3.26 1.48
C GLU A 128 -2.37 3.27 -0.03
N ARG A 129 -3.28 2.64 -0.78
CA ARG A 129 -3.17 2.58 -2.24
C ARG A 129 -3.29 3.95 -2.88
N ALA A 130 -4.26 4.77 -2.47
CA ALA A 130 -4.43 6.12 -2.96
C ALA A 130 -3.23 7.00 -2.62
N TRP A 131 -2.71 6.90 -1.38
CA TRP A 131 -1.52 7.61 -0.97
C TRP A 131 -0.28 7.21 -1.79
N THR A 132 -0.04 5.91 -1.95
CA THR A 132 1.08 5.39 -2.76
C THR A 132 0.98 5.88 -4.21
N TYR A 133 -0.21 5.83 -4.81
CA TYR A 133 -0.41 6.33 -6.18
C TYR A 133 -0.19 7.84 -6.27
N PHE A 134 -0.62 8.59 -5.26
CA PHE A 134 -0.37 10.03 -5.21
C PHE A 134 1.12 10.35 -5.10
N CYS A 135 1.85 9.65 -4.26
CA CYS A 135 3.31 9.78 -4.18
C CYS A 135 3.98 9.52 -5.54
N LEU A 136 3.57 8.46 -6.24
CA LEU A 136 4.08 8.15 -7.58
C LEU A 136 3.67 9.22 -8.61
N TRP A 137 2.47 9.77 -8.51
CA TRP A 137 2.01 10.89 -9.35
C TRP A 137 2.88 12.15 -9.18
N GLN A 138 3.36 12.40 -7.96
CA GLN A 138 4.23 13.53 -7.61
C GLN A 138 5.72 13.23 -7.80
N ASP A 139 6.09 12.09 -8.39
CA ASP A 139 7.48 11.61 -8.49
C ASP A 139 8.20 11.48 -7.12
N VAL A 140 7.45 11.32 -6.04
CA VAL A 140 7.98 11.07 -4.70
C VAL A 140 8.47 9.63 -4.58
N LYS A 141 9.67 9.43 -4.05
CA LYS A 141 10.21 8.10 -3.81
C LYS A 141 9.46 7.40 -2.67
N VAL A 142 8.91 6.21 -2.95
CA VAL A 142 8.19 5.39 -1.98
C VAL A 142 9.03 4.18 -1.57
N TYR A 143 9.31 4.05 -0.29
CA TYR A 143 9.94 2.88 0.31
C TYR A 143 8.88 1.90 0.81
N LEU A 144 9.03 0.62 0.51
CA LEU A 144 8.10 -0.42 0.92
C LEU A 144 8.58 -1.09 2.20
N ASN A 145 7.80 -1.00 3.27
CA ASN A 145 8.05 -1.76 4.49
C ASN A 145 7.53 -3.20 4.32
N GLN A 146 8.43 -4.18 4.40
CA GLN A 146 8.09 -5.56 4.08
C GLN A 146 7.28 -6.27 5.18
N ARG A 147 7.56 -5.95 6.45
CA ARG A 147 6.94 -6.62 7.60
C ARG A 147 6.44 -5.59 8.60
N PRO A 148 5.22 -5.75 9.14
CA PRO A 148 4.70 -4.85 10.17
C PRO A 148 5.59 -4.73 11.42
N SER A 149 6.33 -5.80 11.78
CA SER A 149 7.31 -5.81 12.87
C SER A 149 8.47 -4.84 12.68
N ASP A 150 8.81 -4.52 11.45
CA ASP A 150 10.04 -3.82 11.10
C ASP A 150 9.82 -2.30 10.96
N ILE A 151 8.58 -1.83 11.09
CA ILE A 151 8.19 -0.42 10.88
C ILE A 151 9.12 0.55 11.61
N GLN A 152 9.45 0.29 12.88
CA GLN A 152 10.30 1.18 13.67
C GLN A 152 11.72 1.28 13.13
N ASN A 153 12.29 0.16 12.68
CA ASN A 153 13.64 0.12 12.12
C ASN A 153 13.64 0.75 10.73
N THR A 154 12.66 0.42 9.90
CA THR A 154 12.51 1.01 8.55
C THR A 154 12.32 2.53 8.62
N LEU A 155 11.53 3.05 9.58
CA LEU A 155 11.38 4.50 9.79
C LEU A 155 12.71 5.19 10.15
N LYS A 156 13.54 4.55 10.99
CA LYS A 156 14.86 5.11 11.37
C LYS A 156 15.84 5.09 10.20
N GLU A 157 15.78 4.07 9.37
CA GLU A 157 16.62 3.89 8.19
C GLU A 157 16.24 4.86 7.07
N VAL A 158 14.97 4.83 6.68
CA VAL A 158 14.42 5.62 5.55
C VAL A 158 14.28 7.09 5.89
N ARG A 159 13.92 7.44 7.13
CA ARG A 159 13.61 8.81 7.56
C ARG A 159 12.71 9.55 6.58
N PRO A 160 11.52 9.04 6.29
CA PRO A 160 10.64 9.63 5.29
C PRO A 160 10.25 11.06 5.67
N THR A 161 10.16 11.95 4.69
CA THR A 161 9.69 13.34 4.89
C THR A 161 8.16 13.41 4.90
N LEU A 162 7.50 12.42 4.32
CA LEU A 162 6.05 12.28 4.27
C LEU A 162 5.64 10.92 4.82
N LEU A 163 4.64 10.92 5.69
CA LEU A 163 4.10 9.69 6.25
C LEU A 163 2.57 9.76 6.32
N CYS A 164 1.91 8.83 5.66
CA CYS A 164 0.48 8.64 5.74
C CYS A 164 0.16 7.49 6.68
N ALA A 165 -0.64 7.73 7.71
CA ALA A 165 -0.94 6.73 8.71
C ALA A 165 -2.35 6.89 9.28
N VAL A 166 -2.92 5.79 9.77
CA VAL A 166 -4.20 5.77 10.47
C VAL A 166 -4.07 6.25 11.92
N PRO A 167 -5.13 6.80 12.55
CA PRO A 167 -5.07 7.33 13.92
C PRO A 167 -4.44 6.36 14.93
N ARG A 168 -4.79 5.09 14.88
CA ARG A 168 -4.25 4.05 15.77
C ARG A 168 -2.71 3.90 15.70
N PHE A 169 -2.11 4.23 14.56
CA PHE A 169 -0.66 4.23 14.43
C PHE A 169 -0.02 5.35 15.27
N TRP A 170 -0.60 6.55 15.20
CA TRP A 170 -0.13 7.71 15.97
C TRP A 170 -0.35 7.52 17.47
N GLU A 171 -1.47 6.92 17.87
CA GLU A 171 -1.74 6.54 19.27
C GLU A 171 -0.66 5.59 19.81
N LYS A 172 -0.26 4.59 19.02
CA LYS A 172 0.81 3.66 19.41
C LYS A 172 2.16 4.35 19.54
N ILE A 173 2.47 5.30 18.64
CA ILE A 173 3.70 6.10 18.73
C ILE A 173 3.67 6.93 20.02
N ALA A 174 2.58 7.64 20.28
CA ALA A 174 2.42 8.45 21.48
C ALA A 174 2.59 7.62 22.78
N ALA A 175 1.93 6.46 22.82
CA ALA A 175 2.07 5.53 23.96
C ALA A 175 3.51 5.04 24.13
N GLY A 176 4.20 4.69 23.03
CA GLY A 176 5.61 4.28 23.06
C GLY A 176 6.56 5.40 23.54
N VAL A 177 6.30 6.63 23.12
CA VAL A 177 7.05 7.83 23.61
C VAL A 177 6.80 8.01 25.10
N GLN A 178 5.54 7.90 25.56
CA GLN A 178 5.22 8.04 26.98
C GLN A 178 5.91 6.98 27.85
N LEU A 179 5.86 5.71 27.42
CA LEU A 179 6.58 4.63 28.11
C LEU A 179 8.09 4.92 28.22
N LYS A 180 8.68 5.50 27.18
CA LYS A 180 10.10 5.89 27.23
C LYS A 180 10.35 7.05 28.20
N ILE A 181 9.47 8.06 28.22
CA ILE A 181 9.54 9.17 29.17
C ILE A 181 9.46 8.65 30.61
N ASP A 182 8.65 7.64 30.85
CA ASP A 182 8.47 7.03 32.19
C ASP A 182 9.74 6.36 32.72
N THR A 183 10.70 6.04 31.85
CA THR A 183 12.02 5.51 32.23
C THR A 183 13.04 6.60 32.57
N PHE A 184 12.74 7.86 32.33
CA PHE A 184 13.66 8.96 32.54
C PHE A 184 13.81 9.34 34.02
N SER A 185 14.93 9.98 34.38
CA SER A 185 15.10 10.57 35.71
C SER A 185 14.07 11.66 35.98
N PRO A 186 13.76 11.99 37.25
CA PRO A 186 12.81 13.06 37.59
C PRO A 186 13.09 14.40 36.90
N PHE A 187 14.34 14.76 36.80
CA PHE A 187 14.78 15.99 36.12
C PHE A 187 14.47 15.96 34.63
N MET A 188 14.81 14.85 33.96
CA MET A 188 14.52 14.67 32.52
C MET A 188 13.02 14.64 32.26
N LYS A 189 12.23 13.98 33.12
CA LYS A 189 10.75 13.98 33.02
C LYS A 189 10.20 15.41 33.07
N ALA A 190 10.61 16.19 34.04
CA ALA A 190 10.17 17.58 34.21
C ALA A 190 10.50 18.42 32.95
N MET A 191 11.71 18.26 32.42
CA MET A 191 12.17 18.99 31.23
C MET A 191 11.34 18.60 29.97
N VAL A 192 11.09 17.30 29.76
CA VAL A 192 10.29 16.83 28.64
C VAL A 192 8.83 17.27 28.77
N THR A 193 8.25 17.18 29.98
CA THR A 193 6.88 17.65 30.24
C THR A 193 6.73 19.14 29.97
N TRP A 194 7.69 19.94 30.42
CA TRP A 194 7.72 21.36 30.10
C TRP A 194 7.81 21.62 28.59
N ALA A 195 8.69 20.92 27.86
CA ALA A 195 8.85 21.09 26.43
C ALA A 195 7.57 20.70 25.65
N LEU A 196 6.89 19.63 26.09
CA LEU A 196 5.61 19.22 25.51
C LEU A 196 4.52 20.27 25.74
N ALA A 197 4.44 20.82 26.97
CA ALA A 197 3.46 21.87 27.27
C ALA A 197 3.69 23.14 26.44
N VAL A 198 4.95 23.58 26.29
CA VAL A 198 5.30 24.72 25.42
C VAL A 198 4.95 24.42 23.96
N GLY A 199 5.24 23.20 23.48
CA GLY A 199 4.90 22.80 22.12
C GLY A 199 3.37 22.75 21.87
N GLU A 200 2.62 22.33 22.86
CA GLU A 200 1.14 22.31 22.79
C GLU A 200 0.58 23.73 22.74
N GLU A 201 1.03 24.60 23.63
CA GLU A 201 0.62 26.01 23.66
C GLU A 201 0.94 26.73 22.34
N TYR A 202 2.15 26.52 21.80
CA TYR A 202 2.55 27.08 20.51
C TYR A 202 1.66 26.60 19.36
N ASN A 203 1.40 25.30 19.28
CA ASN A 203 0.59 24.73 18.19
C ASN A 203 -0.91 25.08 18.30
N ILE A 204 -1.46 25.16 19.50
CA ILE A 204 -2.87 25.52 19.72
C ILE A 204 -3.05 27.04 19.53
N GLY A 205 -2.11 27.85 19.98
CA GLY A 205 -2.10 29.31 19.78
C GLY A 205 -2.07 29.69 18.30
N TYR A 206 -1.22 29.03 17.51
CA TYR A 206 -1.08 29.29 16.07
C TYR A 206 -2.28 28.87 15.22
N ARG A 207 -3.16 28.00 15.73
CA ARG A 207 -4.38 27.56 15.01
C ARG A 207 -5.62 28.39 15.30
N LYS A 208 -5.52 29.36 16.19
CA LYS A 208 -6.66 30.24 16.58
C LYS A 208 -6.63 31.59 15.86
N ASP A 209 -5.55 31.90 15.15
CA ASP A 209 -5.38 33.06 14.28
C ASP A 209 -5.50 32.61 12.81
#